data_95a6cce8c192d8f32e997cfc20f71a20
#
_entry.id   95a6cce8c192d8f32e997cfc20f71a20
#
_cell.length_a   1.000
_cell.length_b   1.000
_cell.length_c   1.000
_cell.angle_alpha   90.00
_cell.angle_beta   90.00
_cell.angle_gamma   90.00
#
_symmetry.space_group_name_H-M   'P 1'
#
loop_
_entity.id
_entity.type
_entity.pdbx_description
1 polymer ?
#
loop_
_entity_poly.entity_id
_entity_poly.type
_entity_poly.pdbx_seq_one_letter_code
_entity_poly.pdbx_strand_id
1 'polypeptide(L)'
;MPLSAFATLLVAQAGSPPPPGPVSSDTASQLGRILSALPVVAIELAGVAALCAGLYAVMILLLRAAPIPPDRPEWRDLARVRTHHILLSLLLAMVTGVLGADGYLLARGVDVPRYSADLIRSITADTWIALTRALAKLALAVAGLLIVIRVSRRVLRATERRLNRRERADEQHETLSTVFAGLERTLVNIGWMLVIVFASILFAFPDRVTGVLLVAVRIYVVLAIGLVVIRSTAVIVETLDALGYRYAERREWQRYYDPLRALVPTFRACLEYALWIGVGSLVLAQLTPMQGLAAWGPRVIQAIAIFFAGRVLIELGRLEIAHRMLPAEGLEDTDRRRRATMIPLVRSAFGYAVYFGTVVLILSLLGFNPMPFLAGAGLIGLVIGFGAQSLINDVVSGFFILFENIYLVGDIVEVGPTRGMVEAIEFRTTKIRDAEGRVHVIRNGDMKPVINYSKDYGVAIVAVEVPYDADLQRVFASLREAGRRLRAESRDVFAETEIEGITAFGPSAMTVKTSTRVRPGHHERIAAALRLLLNETFDAESGARTSLIGERYARQIPAHR
;
A
#
# COMPACT_ATOMS: atom_id res chain seq x y z
N MET A 1 -45.90 -33.12 20.69
CA MET A 1 -45.54 -32.26 21.85
C MET A 1 -44.03 -32.25 21.93
N PRO A 2 -43.38 -31.08 21.99
CA PRO A 2 -41.92 -31.01 22.09
C PRO A 2 -41.47 -31.48 23.47
N LEU A 3 -40.28 -32.05 23.56
CA LEU A 3 -39.62 -32.46 24.81
C LEU A 3 -39.34 -31.28 25.76
N SER A 4 -39.55 -30.02 25.34
CA SER A 4 -39.67 -28.85 26.21
C SER A 4 -40.89 -29.02 27.14
N ALA A 5 -41.93 -29.64 26.67
CA ALA A 5 -43.05 -30.06 27.54
C ALA A 5 -42.62 -31.20 28.48
N PHE A 6 -41.62 -32.02 28.13
CA PHE A 6 -41.10 -33.07 29.02
C PHE A 6 -40.19 -32.48 30.10
N ALA A 7 -39.28 -31.56 29.75
CA ALA A 7 -38.47 -30.84 30.75
C ALA A 7 -39.31 -29.82 31.54
N THR A 8 -40.28 -29.13 30.91
CA THR A 8 -41.24 -28.25 31.59
C THR A 8 -42.36 -29.04 32.25
N LEU A 9 -42.74 -30.23 31.78
CA LEU A 9 -43.63 -31.15 32.50
C LEU A 9 -42.91 -31.86 33.65
N LEU A 10 -41.63 -32.22 33.51
CA LEU A 10 -40.81 -32.65 34.67
C LEU A 10 -40.59 -31.52 35.69
N VAL A 11 -40.45 -30.27 35.24
CA VAL A 11 -40.26 -29.08 36.09
C VAL A 11 -41.58 -28.45 36.47
N ALA A 12 -42.66 -28.56 35.69
CA ALA A 12 -43.99 -28.00 35.95
C ALA A 12 -44.98 -29.02 36.50
N GLN A 13 -44.81 -30.35 36.30
CA GLN A 13 -45.43 -31.40 37.03
C GLN A 13 -44.73 -31.77 38.35
N ALA A 14 -43.42 -31.54 38.45
CA ALA A 14 -42.84 -31.19 39.72
C ALA A 14 -43.35 -29.79 40.07
N GLY A 15 -44.71 -29.69 40.29
CA GLY A 15 -45.36 -28.48 40.79
C GLY A 15 -44.44 -27.81 41.79
N SER A 16 -44.46 -26.47 41.88
CA SER A 16 -43.71 -25.75 42.92
C SER A 16 -43.61 -26.67 44.16
N PRO A 17 -42.31 -27.02 44.54
CA PRO A 17 -42.10 -28.07 45.54
C PRO A 17 -43.15 -27.86 46.66
N PRO A 18 -43.91 -28.89 47.07
CA PRO A 18 -45.00 -28.73 48.01
C PRO A 18 -44.52 -27.82 49.14
N PRO A 19 -45.33 -26.89 49.62
CA PRO A 19 -44.92 -25.97 50.67
C PRO A 19 -44.22 -26.79 51.76
N PRO A 20 -43.07 -26.33 52.30
CA PRO A 20 -42.31 -27.09 53.27
C PRO A 20 -43.26 -27.50 54.38
N GLY A 21 -43.43 -28.80 54.51
CA GLY A 21 -44.20 -29.35 55.65
C GLY A 21 -43.57 -28.84 56.95
N PRO A 22 -44.26 -28.75 58.02
CA PRO A 22 -43.71 -28.29 59.29
C PRO A 22 -42.43 -29.07 59.55
N VAL A 23 -41.31 -28.37 59.59
CA VAL A 23 -39.98 -28.96 59.89
C VAL A 23 -40.09 -29.39 61.36
N SER A 24 -40.48 -30.64 61.55
CA SER A 24 -40.45 -31.24 62.88
C SER A 24 -38.98 -31.35 63.29
N SER A 25 -38.62 -30.70 64.36
CA SER A 25 -37.29 -30.71 64.97
C SER A 25 -36.92 -32.08 65.58
N ASP A 26 -37.67 -33.10 65.28
CA ASP A 26 -37.47 -34.40 65.83
C ASP A 26 -36.52 -35.22 64.98
N THR A 27 -35.28 -35.42 65.48
CA THR A 27 -34.19 -36.18 64.82
C THR A 27 -34.59 -37.59 64.42
N ALA A 28 -35.56 -38.20 65.19
CA ALA A 28 -36.11 -39.52 64.88
C ALA A 28 -36.95 -39.53 63.60
N SER A 29 -37.70 -38.47 63.31
CA SER A 29 -38.52 -38.36 62.11
C SER A 29 -37.67 -38.04 60.85
N GLN A 30 -36.53 -37.35 60.99
CA GLN A 30 -35.57 -37.13 59.92
C GLN A 30 -34.81 -38.43 59.59
N LEU A 31 -34.43 -39.21 60.62
CA LEU A 31 -33.75 -40.49 60.41
C LEU A 31 -34.68 -41.50 59.72
N GLY A 32 -35.94 -41.53 60.07
CA GLY A 32 -36.93 -42.36 59.39
C GLY A 32 -37.13 -42.06 57.93
N ARG A 33 -37.15 -40.79 57.57
CA ARG A 33 -37.20 -40.33 56.14
C ARG A 33 -35.97 -40.67 55.36
N ILE A 34 -34.77 -40.52 55.91
CA ILE A 34 -33.54 -40.91 55.29
C ILE A 34 -33.49 -42.42 55.06
N LEU A 35 -33.84 -43.20 56.05
CA LEU A 35 -33.87 -44.66 55.95
C LEU A 35 -34.89 -45.17 54.91
N SER A 36 -36.07 -44.55 54.80
CA SER A 36 -37.05 -44.91 53.78
C SER A 36 -36.64 -44.49 52.36
N ALA A 37 -35.86 -43.44 52.21
CA ALA A 37 -35.35 -42.99 50.92
C ALA A 37 -34.18 -43.86 50.38
N LEU A 38 -33.34 -44.47 51.21
CA LEU A 38 -32.18 -45.26 50.82
C LEU A 38 -32.45 -46.34 49.74
N PRO A 39 -33.51 -47.15 49.80
CA PRO A 39 -33.77 -48.16 48.77
C PRO A 39 -34.16 -47.54 47.45
N VAL A 40 -34.82 -46.38 47.41
CA VAL A 40 -35.21 -45.71 46.20
C VAL A 40 -33.97 -45.08 45.54
N VAL A 41 -33.18 -44.38 46.32
CA VAL A 41 -31.89 -43.83 45.86
C VAL A 41 -30.98 -44.94 45.32
N ALA A 42 -30.93 -46.10 45.97
CA ALA A 42 -30.19 -47.25 45.50
C ALA A 42 -30.71 -47.77 44.13
N ILE A 43 -32.01 -47.81 43.92
CA ILE A 43 -32.61 -48.19 42.63
C ILE A 43 -32.29 -47.16 41.53
N GLU A 44 -32.41 -45.89 41.85
CA GLU A 44 -32.07 -44.82 40.91
C GLU A 44 -30.58 -44.85 40.48
N LEU A 45 -29.67 -45.03 41.42
CA LEU A 45 -28.25 -45.21 41.16
C LEU A 45 -27.96 -46.49 40.35
N ALA A 46 -28.67 -47.60 40.67
CA ALA A 46 -28.56 -48.83 39.88
C ALA A 46 -29.05 -48.61 38.43
N GLY A 47 -30.14 -47.86 38.25
CA GLY A 47 -30.64 -47.46 36.92
C GLY A 47 -29.65 -46.64 36.12
N VAL A 48 -29.03 -45.65 36.76
CA VAL A 48 -27.96 -44.83 36.14
C VAL A 48 -26.75 -45.70 35.77
N ALA A 49 -26.32 -46.60 36.64
CA ALA A 49 -25.20 -47.51 36.37
C ALA A 49 -25.53 -48.47 35.20
N ALA A 50 -26.75 -49.03 35.16
CA ALA A 50 -27.21 -49.90 34.07
C ALA A 50 -27.25 -49.15 32.71
N LEU A 51 -27.74 -47.90 32.71
CA LEU A 51 -27.77 -47.05 31.52
C LEU A 51 -26.33 -46.76 31.00
N CYS A 52 -25.42 -46.38 31.89
CA CYS A 52 -24.01 -46.15 31.52
C CYS A 52 -23.32 -47.43 31.03
N ALA A 53 -23.60 -48.59 31.65
CA ALA A 53 -23.08 -49.89 31.21
C ALA A 53 -23.64 -50.27 29.81
N GLY A 54 -24.92 -50.00 29.54
CA GLY A 54 -25.53 -50.20 28.24
C GLY A 54 -24.90 -49.30 27.17
N LEU A 55 -24.69 -48.00 27.45
CA LEU A 55 -23.99 -47.08 26.57
C LEU A 55 -22.54 -47.51 26.30
N TYR A 56 -21.85 -48.00 27.33
CA TYR A 56 -20.48 -48.54 27.20
C TYR A 56 -20.44 -49.79 26.28
N ALA A 57 -21.39 -50.72 26.46
CA ALA A 57 -21.50 -51.90 25.61
C ALA A 57 -21.76 -51.54 24.14
N VAL A 58 -22.69 -50.62 23.86
CA VAL A 58 -22.99 -50.12 22.53
C VAL A 58 -21.74 -49.43 21.91
N MET A 59 -21.06 -48.60 22.68
CA MET A 59 -19.87 -47.90 22.20
C MET A 59 -18.71 -48.86 21.86
N ILE A 60 -18.50 -49.92 22.71
CA ILE A 60 -17.53 -50.95 22.40
C ILE A 60 -17.89 -51.72 21.13
N LEU A 61 -19.17 -51.99 20.93
CA LEU A 61 -19.67 -52.69 19.73
C LEU A 61 -19.44 -51.83 18.48
N LEU A 62 -19.68 -50.54 18.54
CA LEU A 62 -19.39 -49.57 17.49
C LEU A 62 -17.89 -49.45 17.21
N LEU A 63 -17.04 -49.41 18.25
CA LEU A 63 -15.59 -49.38 18.11
C LEU A 63 -15.03 -50.70 17.50
N ARG A 64 -15.68 -51.83 17.76
CA ARG A 64 -15.33 -53.12 17.13
C ARG A 64 -15.71 -53.13 15.63
N ALA A 65 -16.82 -52.55 15.27
CA ALA A 65 -17.32 -52.45 13.90
C ALA A 65 -16.60 -51.38 13.07
N ALA A 66 -15.92 -50.40 13.72
CA ALA A 66 -15.20 -49.34 13.04
C ALA A 66 -13.96 -49.88 12.32
N PRO A 67 -13.74 -49.50 11.06
CA PRO A 67 -12.54 -49.89 10.31
C PRO A 67 -11.28 -49.26 10.94
N ILE A 68 -10.20 -50.02 11.06
CA ILE A 68 -8.90 -49.56 11.58
C ILE A 68 -8.28 -48.62 10.54
N PRO A 69 -7.86 -47.42 10.91
CA PRO A 69 -7.02 -46.58 10.04
C PRO A 69 -5.64 -47.31 9.88
N PRO A 70 -5.15 -47.47 8.64
CA PRO A 70 -3.88 -48.18 8.40
C PRO A 70 -2.68 -47.52 9.09
N ASP A 71 -2.75 -46.20 9.32
CA ASP A 71 -1.62 -45.38 9.84
C ASP A 71 -1.53 -45.37 11.37
N ARG A 72 -2.49 -45.96 12.11
CA ARG A 72 -2.54 -45.95 13.58
C ARG A 72 -3.11 -47.26 14.15
N PRO A 73 -2.31 -48.30 14.30
CA PRO A 73 -2.79 -49.57 14.83
C PRO A 73 -3.32 -49.45 16.28
N GLU A 74 -2.77 -48.53 17.08
CA GLU A 74 -3.16 -48.31 18.48
C GLU A 74 -4.44 -47.48 18.66
N TRP A 75 -5.09 -47.08 17.57
CA TRP A 75 -6.27 -46.21 17.63
C TRP A 75 -7.43 -46.81 18.45
N ARG A 76 -7.62 -48.14 18.40
CA ARG A 76 -8.70 -48.78 19.12
C ARG A 76 -8.46 -48.71 20.64
N ASP A 77 -7.25 -48.86 21.10
CA ASP A 77 -6.94 -48.84 22.52
C ASP A 77 -7.03 -47.42 23.08
N LEU A 78 -6.51 -46.44 22.33
CA LEU A 78 -6.68 -45.01 22.63
C LEU A 78 -8.16 -44.61 22.67
N ALA A 79 -8.97 -45.05 21.71
CA ALA A 79 -10.39 -44.80 21.67
C ALA A 79 -11.15 -45.43 22.83
N ARG A 80 -10.80 -46.69 23.23
CA ARG A 80 -11.35 -47.36 24.40
C ARG A 80 -11.04 -46.59 25.67
N VAL A 81 -9.80 -46.19 25.89
CA VAL A 81 -9.40 -45.45 27.10
C VAL A 81 -10.15 -44.12 27.19
N ARG A 82 -10.23 -43.36 26.10
CA ARG A 82 -10.98 -42.10 26.05
C ARG A 82 -12.47 -42.31 26.30
N THR A 83 -13.06 -43.33 25.69
CA THR A 83 -14.48 -43.67 25.89
C THR A 83 -14.75 -44.04 27.35
N HIS A 84 -13.85 -44.82 27.96
CA HIS A 84 -13.94 -45.20 29.37
C HIS A 84 -13.91 -43.94 30.27
N HIS A 85 -12.98 -43.02 30.06
CA HIS A 85 -12.91 -41.78 30.85
C HIS A 85 -14.12 -40.88 30.65
N ILE A 86 -14.64 -40.74 29.42
CA ILE A 86 -15.83 -39.94 29.14
C ILE A 86 -17.07 -40.54 29.82
N LEU A 87 -17.26 -41.86 29.75
CA LEU A 87 -18.41 -42.52 30.36
C LEU A 87 -18.28 -42.56 31.89
N LEU A 88 -17.08 -42.69 32.44
CA LEU A 88 -16.84 -42.60 33.88
C LEU A 88 -17.15 -41.19 34.42
N SER A 89 -16.73 -40.13 33.69
CA SER A 89 -17.07 -38.76 34.08
C SER A 89 -18.58 -38.47 33.97
N LEU A 90 -19.24 -39.03 32.96
CA LEU A 90 -20.70 -38.94 32.80
C LEU A 90 -21.43 -39.65 33.94
N LEU A 91 -20.98 -40.88 34.26
CA LEU A 91 -21.53 -41.64 35.40
C LEU A 91 -21.37 -40.86 36.71
N LEU A 92 -20.20 -40.30 36.97
CA LEU A 92 -19.92 -39.52 38.16
C LEU A 92 -20.82 -38.28 38.23
N ALA A 93 -20.97 -37.55 37.09
CA ALA A 93 -21.86 -36.38 37.01
C ALA A 93 -23.35 -36.75 37.26
N MET A 94 -23.82 -37.87 36.69
CA MET A 94 -25.20 -38.33 36.88
C MET A 94 -25.42 -38.78 38.34
N VAL A 95 -24.49 -39.53 38.91
CA VAL A 95 -24.55 -39.96 40.33
C VAL A 95 -24.58 -38.74 41.24
N THR A 96 -23.70 -37.76 41.01
CA THR A 96 -23.68 -36.52 41.79
C THR A 96 -24.98 -35.72 41.63
N GLY A 97 -25.54 -35.71 40.44
CA GLY A 97 -26.84 -35.06 40.14
C GLY A 97 -28.01 -35.69 40.89
N VAL A 98 -28.12 -37.06 40.89
CA VAL A 98 -29.17 -37.80 41.62
C VAL A 98 -29.03 -37.56 43.11
N LEU A 99 -27.83 -37.77 43.67
CA LEU A 99 -27.60 -37.56 45.11
C LEU A 99 -27.84 -36.12 45.55
N GLY A 100 -27.50 -35.13 44.69
CA GLY A 100 -27.76 -33.71 44.95
C GLY A 100 -29.25 -33.38 44.93
N ALA A 101 -30.02 -33.94 43.99
CA ALA A 101 -31.47 -33.76 43.89
C ALA A 101 -32.21 -34.40 45.08
N ASP A 102 -31.87 -35.65 45.39
CA ASP A 102 -32.50 -36.37 46.52
C ASP A 102 -32.14 -35.72 47.87
N GLY A 103 -30.88 -35.29 48.04
CA GLY A 103 -30.45 -34.54 49.22
C GLY A 103 -31.21 -33.21 49.37
N TYR A 104 -31.46 -32.49 48.25
CA TYR A 104 -32.27 -31.28 48.27
C TYR A 104 -33.72 -31.52 48.59
N LEU A 105 -34.32 -32.58 48.05
CA LEU A 105 -35.71 -32.96 48.37
C LEU A 105 -35.84 -33.36 49.82
N LEU A 106 -34.91 -34.18 50.34
CA LEU A 106 -34.88 -34.56 51.79
C LEU A 106 -34.73 -33.36 52.71
N ALA A 107 -33.85 -32.38 52.32
CA ALA A 107 -33.67 -31.14 53.07
C ALA A 107 -34.97 -30.29 53.15
N ARG A 108 -35.82 -30.38 52.12
CA ARG A 108 -37.13 -29.73 52.08
C ARG A 108 -38.26 -30.52 52.78
N GLY A 109 -37.95 -31.68 53.33
CA GLY A 109 -38.92 -32.49 54.01
C GLY A 109 -39.87 -33.28 53.09
N VAL A 110 -39.53 -33.41 51.81
CA VAL A 110 -40.31 -34.17 50.81
C VAL A 110 -40.00 -35.65 50.97
N ASP A 111 -41.08 -36.48 50.91
CA ASP A 111 -40.98 -37.97 50.94
C ASP A 111 -40.48 -38.45 49.56
N VAL A 112 -39.14 -38.70 49.44
CA VAL A 112 -38.47 -39.09 48.19
C VAL A 112 -39.08 -40.31 47.54
N PRO A 113 -39.41 -41.42 48.29
CA PRO A 113 -40.07 -42.59 47.71
C PRO A 113 -41.41 -42.30 47.04
N ARG A 114 -42.25 -41.47 47.63
CA ARG A 114 -43.54 -41.09 47.06
C ARG A 114 -43.34 -40.19 45.85
N TYR A 115 -42.46 -39.22 45.96
CA TYR A 115 -42.13 -38.29 44.84
C TYR A 115 -41.61 -39.04 43.62
N SER A 116 -40.62 -39.95 43.76
CA SER A 116 -40.07 -40.74 42.67
C SER A 116 -41.10 -41.71 42.07
N ALA A 117 -41.98 -42.36 42.94
CA ALA A 117 -43.07 -43.21 42.45
C ALA A 117 -44.13 -42.43 41.65
N ASP A 118 -44.53 -41.25 42.12
CA ASP A 118 -45.46 -40.36 41.41
C ASP A 118 -44.85 -39.80 40.11
N LEU A 119 -43.57 -39.49 40.13
CA LEU A 119 -42.80 -39.07 38.91
C LEU A 119 -42.83 -40.20 37.87
N ILE A 120 -42.49 -41.42 38.22
CA ILE A 120 -42.55 -42.59 37.33
C ILE A 120 -43.96 -42.84 36.79
N ARG A 121 -45.01 -42.75 37.65
CA ARG A 121 -46.38 -42.89 37.21
C ARG A 121 -46.88 -41.77 36.32
N SER A 122 -46.34 -40.60 36.46
CA SER A 122 -46.67 -39.45 35.58
C SER A 122 -46.17 -39.60 34.15
N ILE A 123 -45.19 -40.49 33.90
CA ILE A 123 -44.66 -40.75 32.57
C ILE A 123 -45.70 -41.55 31.76
N THR A 124 -46.41 -40.87 30.88
CA THR A 124 -47.42 -41.48 30.01
C THR A 124 -46.76 -42.26 28.84
N ALA A 125 -47.53 -43.21 28.27
CA ALA A 125 -47.07 -43.95 27.09
C ALA A 125 -46.67 -43.01 25.94
N ASP A 126 -47.32 -41.85 25.80
CA ASP A 126 -47.01 -40.84 24.78
C ASP A 126 -45.63 -40.23 24.98
N THR A 127 -45.14 -40.07 26.22
CA THR A 127 -43.80 -39.56 26.51
C THR A 127 -42.73 -40.57 26.10
N TRP A 128 -42.94 -41.87 26.33
CA TRP A 128 -42.05 -42.93 25.88
C TRP A 128 -41.98 -43.02 24.34
N ILE A 129 -43.14 -42.87 23.66
CA ILE A 129 -43.21 -42.82 22.19
C ILE A 129 -42.50 -41.57 21.65
N ALA A 130 -42.65 -40.42 22.30
CA ALA A 130 -41.96 -39.19 21.92
C ALA A 130 -40.44 -39.34 22.09
N LEU A 131 -39.96 -39.91 23.19
CA LEU A 131 -38.54 -40.16 23.47
C LEU A 131 -37.93 -41.14 22.45
N THR A 132 -38.61 -42.27 22.16
CA THR A 132 -38.15 -43.24 21.18
C THR A 132 -38.07 -42.66 19.78
N ARG A 133 -39.04 -41.82 19.35
CA ARG A 133 -38.99 -41.07 18.09
C ARG A 133 -37.81 -40.08 18.06
N ALA A 134 -37.56 -39.38 19.17
CA ALA A 134 -36.42 -38.45 19.26
C ALA A 134 -35.10 -39.21 19.16
N LEU A 135 -34.92 -40.30 19.90
CA LEU A 135 -33.72 -41.13 19.82
C LEU A 135 -33.52 -41.73 18.43
N ALA A 136 -34.59 -42.18 17.77
CA ALA A 136 -34.51 -42.69 16.38
C ALA A 136 -34.07 -41.60 15.40
N LYS A 137 -34.59 -40.34 15.51
CA LYS A 137 -34.16 -39.20 14.70
C LYS A 137 -32.70 -38.85 14.95
N LEU A 138 -32.26 -38.87 16.20
CA LEU A 138 -30.86 -38.60 16.55
C LEU A 138 -29.95 -39.69 16.00
N ALA A 139 -30.31 -40.97 16.11
CA ALA A 139 -29.57 -42.10 15.56
C ALA A 139 -29.47 -41.98 14.03
N LEU A 140 -30.55 -41.60 13.35
CA LEU A 140 -30.56 -41.35 11.90
C LEU A 140 -29.63 -40.18 11.52
N ALA A 141 -29.64 -39.09 12.29
CA ALA A 141 -28.75 -37.94 12.07
C ALA A 141 -27.26 -38.32 12.25
N VAL A 142 -26.93 -39.08 13.29
CA VAL A 142 -25.57 -39.60 13.51
C VAL A 142 -25.15 -40.56 12.39
N ALA A 143 -26.02 -41.48 11.95
CA ALA A 143 -25.75 -42.37 10.84
C ALA A 143 -25.52 -41.60 9.55
N GLY A 144 -26.35 -40.60 9.26
CA GLY A 144 -26.19 -39.67 8.14
C GLY A 144 -24.85 -38.92 8.20
N LEU A 145 -24.48 -38.39 9.37
CA LEU A 145 -23.20 -37.73 9.57
C LEU A 145 -22.00 -38.67 9.28
N LEU A 146 -22.06 -39.89 9.79
CA LEU A 146 -21.00 -40.90 9.56
C LEU A 146 -20.84 -41.23 8.06
N ILE A 147 -21.95 -41.29 7.31
CA ILE A 147 -21.93 -41.48 5.87
C ILE A 147 -21.29 -40.24 5.19
N VAL A 148 -21.70 -39.04 5.56
CA VAL A 148 -21.13 -37.79 5.01
C VAL A 148 -19.61 -37.71 5.28
N ILE A 149 -19.19 -38.00 6.53
CA ILE A 149 -17.77 -38.05 6.87
C ILE A 149 -17.03 -39.05 6.00
N ARG A 150 -17.60 -40.24 5.79
CA ARG A 150 -16.97 -41.30 4.97
C ARG A 150 -16.84 -40.90 3.49
N VAL A 151 -17.87 -40.28 2.96
CA VAL A 151 -17.86 -39.76 1.58
C VAL A 151 -16.88 -38.60 1.44
N SER A 152 -16.92 -37.61 2.33
CA SER A 152 -15.99 -36.47 2.35
C SER A 152 -14.53 -36.92 2.43
N ARG A 153 -14.21 -37.87 3.29
CA ARG A 153 -12.88 -38.49 3.38
C ARG A 153 -12.44 -39.14 2.05
N ARG A 154 -13.35 -39.85 1.37
CA ARG A 154 -13.03 -40.47 0.07
C ARG A 154 -12.75 -39.42 -0.99
N VAL A 155 -13.58 -38.38 -1.05
CA VAL A 155 -13.44 -37.29 -2.02
C VAL A 155 -12.13 -36.52 -1.76
N LEU A 156 -11.88 -36.09 -0.52
CA LEU A 156 -10.66 -35.36 -0.14
C LEU A 156 -9.40 -36.13 -0.53
N ARG A 157 -9.33 -37.42 -0.15
CA ARG A 157 -8.17 -38.28 -0.48
C ARG A 157 -8.03 -38.53 -1.98
N ALA A 158 -9.15 -38.62 -2.73
CA ALA A 158 -9.09 -38.76 -4.18
C ALA A 158 -8.59 -37.48 -4.86
N THR A 159 -8.99 -36.31 -4.35
CA THR A 159 -8.54 -35.00 -4.82
C THR A 159 -7.06 -34.79 -4.49
N GLU A 160 -6.63 -35.08 -3.28
CA GLU A 160 -5.22 -35.06 -2.87
C GLU A 160 -4.35 -35.92 -3.77
N ARG A 161 -4.76 -37.17 -4.05
CA ARG A 161 -4.04 -38.07 -4.97
C ARG A 161 -3.98 -37.54 -6.40
N ARG A 162 -5.01 -36.85 -6.88
CA ARG A 162 -5.03 -36.26 -8.23
C ARG A 162 -4.08 -35.05 -8.32
N LEU A 163 -4.02 -34.22 -7.28
CA LEU A 163 -3.12 -33.06 -7.22
C LEU A 163 -1.66 -33.53 -7.10
N ASN A 164 -1.37 -34.49 -6.21
CA ASN A 164 -0.03 -35.04 -6.03
C ASN A 164 0.52 -35.75 -7.29
N ARG A 165 -0.32 -36.24 -8.21
CA ARG A 165 0.15 -36.81 -9.48
C ARG A 165 0.57 -35.76 -10.51
N ARG A 166 0.15 -34.49 -10.36
CA ARG A 166 0.46 -33.39 -11.31
C ARG A 166 1.72 -32.63 -10.94
N GLU A 167 2.12 -32.62 -9.69
CA GLU A 167 3.25 -31.82 -9.19
C GLU A 167 4.42 -32.71 -8.79
N ARG A 168 5.61 -32.42 -9.37
CA ARG A 168 6.86 -33.18 -9.18
C ARG A 168 7.80 -32.61 -8.08
N ALA A 169 7.33 -31.70 -7.25
CA ALA A 169 8.18 -31.03 -6.25
C ALA A 169 7.92 -31.52 -4.82
N ASP A 170 8.91 -32.12 -4.19
CA ASP A 170 8.84 -32.78 -2.87
C ASP A 170 8.43 -31.84 -1.71
N GLU A 171 8.82 -30.57 -1.70
CA GLU A 171 8.52 -29.64 -0.60
C GLU A 171 7.06 -29.19 -0.51
N GLN A 172 6.31 -29.22 -1.63
CA GLN A 172 4.89 -28.83 -1.64
C GLN A 172 3.96 -29.95 -1.13
N HIS A 173 4.42 -31.20 -1.10
CA HIS A 173 3.61 -32.34 -0.65
C HIS A 173 3.25 -32.28 0.82
N GLU A 174 4.16 -31.82 1.70
CA GLU A 174 3.92 -31.75 3.14
C GLU A 174 2.89 -30.70 3.50
N THR A 175 2.90 -29.57 2.80
CA THR A 175 1.96 -28.45 3.03
C THR A 175 0.55 -28.76 2.56
N LEU A 176 0.39 -29.38 1.38
CA LEU A 176 -0.91 -29.81 0.85
C LEU A 176 -1.55 -30.86 1.76
N SER A 177 -0.80 -31.86 2.21
CA SER A 177 -1.33 -32.92 3.09
C SER A 177 -1.82 -32.36 4.43
N THR A 178 -1.14 -31.35 4.99
CA THR A 178 -1.58 -30.68 6.23
C THR A 178 -2.85 -29.87 6.05
N VAL A 179 -3.06 -29.22 4.90
CA VAL A 179 -4.29 -28.50 4.58
C VAL A 179 -5.46 -29.46 4.44
N PHE A 180 -5.30 -30.58 3.70
CA PHE A 180 -6.37 -31.59 3.56
C PHE A 180 -6.72 -32.28 4.88
N ALA A 181 -5.73 -32.61 5.72
CA ALA A 181 -5.95 -33.13 7.04
C ALA A 181 -6.67 -32.14 7.98
N GLY A 182 -6.34 -30.85 7.87
CA GLY A 182 -7.03 -29.77 8.56
C GLY A 182 -8.49 -29.66 8.16
N LEU A 183 -8.77 -29.70 6.86
CA LEU A 183 -10.14 -29.65 6.31
C LEU A 183 -10.97 -30.86 6.74
N GLU A 184 -10.38 -32.07 6.72
CA GLU A 184 -11.06 -33.29 7.20
C GLU A 184 -11.46 -33.17 8.66
N ARG A 185 -10.54 -32.73 9.54
CA ARG A 185 -10.84 -32.52 10.97
C ARG A 185 -11.95 -31.49 11.19
N THR A 186 -11.88 -30.40 10.43
CA THR A 186 -12.88 -29.32 10.49
C THR A 186 -14.27 -29.81 10.14
N LEU A 187 -14.42 -30.55 9.03
CA LEU A 187 -15.69 -31.13 8.60
C LEU A 187 -16.26 -32.10 9.64
N VAL A 188 -15.41 -32.95 10.20
CA VAL A 188 -15.83 -33.89 11.26
C VAL A 188 -16.31 -33.14 12.51
N ASN A 189 -15.59 -32.13 12.96
CA ASN A 189 -15.95 -31.38 14.16
C ASN A 189 -17.23 -30.55 13.93
N ILE A 190 -17.39 -29.91 12.77
CA ILE A 190 -18.64 -29.20 12.42
C ILE A 190 -19.83 -30.19 12.46
N GLY A 191 -19.63 -31.35 11.86
CA GLY A 191 -20.68 -32.38 11.83
C GLY A 191 -21.13 -32.81 13.25
N TRP A 192 -20.18 -33.05 14.15
CA TRP A 192 -20.50 -33.38 15.53
C TRP A 192 -21.17 -32.21 16.29
N MET A 193 -20.69 -30.99 16.08
CA MET A 193 -21.32 -29.81 16.68
C MET A 193 -22.76 -29.62 16.20
N LEU A 194 -23.03 -29.85 14.91
CA LEU A 194 -24.40 -29.81 14.36
C LEU A 194 -25.29 -30.89 14.94
N VAL A 195 -24.77 -32.10 15.18
CA VAL A 195 -25.52 -33.17 15.88
C VAL A 195 -25.86 -32.77 17.32
N ILE A 196 -24.93 -32.11 18.03
CA ILE A 196 -25.17 -31.60 19.37
C ILE A 196 -26.26 -30.52 19.36
N VAL A 197 -26.21 -29.57 18.41
CA VAL A 197 -27.27 -28.55 18.23
C VAL A 197 -28.61 -29.23 17.89
N PHE A 198 -28.60 -30.21 16.98
CA PHE A 198 -29.79 -30.95 16.60
C PHE A 198 -30.39 -31.70 17.81
N ALA A 199 -29.54 -32.33 18.62
CA ALA A 199 -29.96 -32.95 19.87
C ALA A 199 -30.56 -31.92 20.84
N SER A 200 -29.95 -30.75 21.00
CA SER A 200 -30.47 -29.66 21.84
C SER A 200 -31.87 -29.23 21.40
N ILE A 201 -32.12 -29.09 20.10
CA ILE A 201 -33.45 -28.77 19.55
C ILE A 201 -34.41 -29.92 19.74
N LEU A 202 -33.97 -31.16 19.49
CA LEU A 202 -34.80 -32.36 19.56
C LEU A 202 -35.26 -32.66 20.99
N PHE A 203 -34.39 -32.41 21.97
CA PHE A 203 -34.69 -32.57 23.41
C PHE A 203 -35.22 -31.28 24.04
N ALA A 204 -35.48 -30.24 23.22
CA ALA A 204 -36.08 -28.97 23.61
C ALA A 204 -35.38 -28.33 24.82
N PHE A 205 -34.06 -28.25 24.76
CA PHE A 205 -33.29 -27.48 25.75
C PHE A 205 -33.73 -26.01 25.72
N PRO A 206 -33.57 -25.28 26.84
CA PRO A 206 -33.92 -23.87 26.90
C PRO A 206 -33.29 -23.09 25.72
N ASP A 207 -34.02 -22.14 25.13
CA ASP A 207 -33.60 -21.35 23.96
C ASP A 207 -32.24 -20.67 24.17
N ARG A 208 -31.90 -20.29 25.41
CA ARG A 208 -30.58 -19.73 25.77
C ARG A 208 -29.46 -20.73 25.51
N VAL A 209 -29.63 -22.00 25.85
CA VAL A 209 -28.61 -23.05 25.65
C VAL A 209 -28.43 -23.33 24.17
N THR A 210 -29.53 -23.52 23.45
CA THR A 210 -29.51 -23.75 21.99
C THR A 210 -28.91 -22.55 21.26
N GLY A 211 -29.22 -21.32 21.70
CA GLY A 211 -28.63 -20.09 21.16
C GLY A 211 -27.12 -20.03 21.36
N VAL A 212 -26.63 -20.35 22.56
CA VAL A 212 -25.17 -20.40 22.85
C VAL A 212 -24.46 -21.45 21.99
N LEU A 213 -25.07 -22.65 21.87
CA LEU A 213 -24.52 -23.72 21.03
C LEU A 213 -24.43 -23.30 19.55
N LEU A 214 -25.46 -22.63 19.01
CA LEU A 214 -25.45 -22.10 17.65
C LEU A 214 -24.37 -21.05 17.43
N VAL A 215 -24.19 -20.12 18.39
CA VAL A 215 -23.10 -19.13 18.34
C VAL A 215 -21.75 -19.84 18.37
N ALA A 216 -21.57 -20.84 19.24
CA ALA A 216 -20.32 -21.61 19.31
C ALA A 216 -20.01 -22.33 17.98
N VAL A 217 -21.02 -22.91 17.32
CA VAL A 217 -20.86 -23.52 15.97
C VAL A 217 -20.44 -22.47 14.95
N ARG A 218 -21.10 -21.31 14.91
CA ARG A 218 -20.77 -20.22 13.99
C ARG A 218 -19.32 -19.73 14.20
N ILE A 219 -18.92 -19.50 15.45
CA ILE A 219 -17.54 -19.10 15.77
C ILE A 219 -16.55 -20.17 15.31
N TYR A 220 -16.83 -21.45 15.60
CA TYR A 220 -15.96 -22.54 15.18
C TYR A 220 -15.81 -22.61 13.66
N VAL A 221 -16.91 -22.49 12.91
CA VAL A 221 -16.92 -22.50 11.44
C VAL A 221 -16.08 -21.34 10.90
N VAL A 222 -16.26 -20.13 11.41
CA VAL A 222 -15.49 -18.94 11.01
C VAL A 222 -14.00 -19.13 11.28
N LEU A 223 -13.62 -19.60 12.47
CA LEU A 223 -12.23 -19.87 12.82
C LEU A 223 -11.62 -20.96 11.95
N ALA A 224 -12.36 -22.06 11.73
CA ALA A 224 -11.87 -23.19 10.97
C ALA A 224 -11.65 -22.84 9.49
N ILE A 225 -12.61 -22.17 8.85
CA ILE A 225 -12.47 -21.68 7.47
C ILE A 225 -11.36 -20.63 7.41
N GLY A 226 -11.33 -19.67 8.35
CA GLY A 226 -10.31 -18.65 8.42
C GLY A 226 -8.89 -19.22 8.49
N LEU A 227 -8.67 -20.22 9.36
CA LEU A 227 -7.37 -20.91 9.47
C LEU A 227 -6.97 -21.63 8.20
N VAL A 228 -7.92 -22.27 7.50
CA VAL A 228 -7.65 -22.92 6.21
C VAL A 228 -7.27 -21.87 5.17
N VAL A 229 -7.99 -20.76 5.08
CA VAL A 229 -7.68 -19.66 4.14
C VAL A 229 -6.30 -19.07 4.44
N ILE A 230 -5.99 -18.76 5.71
CA ILE A 230 -4.70 -18.19 6.12
C ILE A 230 -3.54 -19.12 5.73
N ARG A 231 -3.66 -20.43 6.00
CA ARG A 231 -2.63 -21.42 5.62
C ARG A 231 -2.49 -21.54 4.11
N SER A 232 -3.61 -21.55 3.38
CA SER A 232 -3.60 -21.63 1.92
C SER A 232 -2.98 -20.40 1.26
N THR A 233 -3.15 -19.22 1.88
CA THR A 233 -2.59 -17.95 1.36
C THR A 233 -1.07 -17.98 1.24
N ALA A 234 -0.37 -18.57 2.22
CA ALA A 234 1.08 -18.69 2.17
C ALA A 234 1.53 -19.47 0.92
N VAL A 235 0.89 -20.62 0.67
CA VAL A 235 1.19 -21.48 -0.49
C VAL A 235 0.86 -20.77 -1.81
N ILE A 236 -0.28 -20.09 -1.87
CA ILE A 236 -0.72 -19.36 -3.07
C ILE A 236 0.28 -18.25 -3.41
N VAL A 237 0.70 -17.46 -2.42
CA VAL A 237 1.66 -16.35 -2.63
C VAL A 237 3.00 -16.88 -3.11
N GLU A 238 3.52 -17.95 -2.50
CA GLU A 238 4.78 -18.58 -2.90
C GLU A 238 4.71 -19.17 -4.32
N THR A 239 3.59 -19.81 -4.66
CA THR A 239 3.36 -20.36 -6.00
C THR A 239 3.27 -19.27 -7.05
N LEU A 240 2.57 -18.16 -6.75
CA LEU A 240 2.47 -17.01 -7.65
C LEU A 240 3.82 -16.32 -7.84
N ASP A 241 4.65 -16.17 -6.78
CA ASP A 241 6.00 -15.62 -6.89
C ASP A 241 6.88 -16.50 -7.78
N ALA A 242 6.85 -17.82 -7.59
CA ALA A 242 7.61 -18.76 -8.42
C ALA A 242 7.17 -18.74 -9.89
N LEU A 243 5.87 -18.63 -10.17
CA LEU A 243 5.33 -18.50 -11.53
C LEU A 243 5.72 -17.14 -12.14
N GLY A 244 5.61 -16.06 -11.37
CA GLY A 244 5.99 -14.71 -11.79
C GLY A 244 7.47 -14.64 -12.17
N TYR A 245 8.34 -15.25 -11.37
CA TYR A 245 9.78 -15.34 -11.65
C TYR A 245 10.08 -16.08 -12.96
N ARG A 246 9.48 -17.26 -13.16
CA ARG A 246 9.63 -18.03 -14.42
C ARG A 246 9.12 -17.28 -15.64
N TYR A 247 8.06 -16.49 -15.49
CA TYR A 247 7.51 -15.68 -16.60
C TYR A 247 8.42 -14.48 -16.91
N ALA A 248 8.95 -13.82 -15.88
CA ALA A 248 9.88 -12.70 -16.01
C ALA A 248 11.19 -13.13 -16.69
N GLU A 249 11.72 -14.33 -16.36
CA GLU A 249 12.91 -14.93 -16.95
C GLU A 249 12.75 -15.14 -18.47
N ARG A 250 11.58 -15.62 -18.92
CA ARG A 250 11.31 -15.88 -20.35
C ARG A 250 11.16 -14.62 -21.19
N ARG A 251 10.88 -13.45 -20.60
CA ARG A 251 10.61 -12.18 -21.30
C ARG A 251 11.64 -11.08 -21.05
N GLU A 252 12.78 -11.38 -20.47
CA GLU A 252 13.81 -10.39 -20.10
C GLU A 252 13.27 -9.28 -19.16
N TRP A 253 12.18 -9.54 -18.45
CA TRP A 253 11.57 -8.60 -17.51
C TRP A 253 12.14 -8.72 -16.09
N GLN A 254 13.21 -9.50 -15.91
CA GLN A 254 13.87 -9.71 -14.61
C GLN A 254 14.27 -8.38 -13.96
N ARG A 255 14.77 -7.43 -14.76
CA ARG A 255 15.20 -6.10 -14.28
C ARG A 255 14.08 -5.33 -13.55
N TYR A 256 12.81 -5.55 -13.93
CA TYR A 256 11.64 -4.94 -13.28
C TYR A 256 11.05 -5.82 -12.17
N TYR A 257 11.19 -7.13 -12.30
CA TYR A 257 10.60 -8.08 -11.36
C TYR A 257 11.40 -8.21 -10.07
N ASP A 258 12.74 -8.22 -10.15
CA ASP A 258 13.61 -8.41 -8.97
C ASP A 258 13.39 -7.37 -7.86
N PRO A 259 13.27 -6.06 -8.14
CA PRO A 259 12.94 -5.08 -7.11
C PRO A 259 11.52 -5.24 -6.54
N LEU A 260 10.54 -5.63 -7.38
CA LEU A 260 9.16 -5.88 -6.94
C LEU A 260 9.05 -7.13 -6.07
N ARG A 261 9.92 -8.12 -6.30
CA ARG A 261 10.00 -9.33 -5.48
C ARG A 261 10.33 -9.02 -4.02
N ALA A 262 11.07 -7.96 -3.75
CA ALA A 262 11.32 -7.49 -2.39
C ALA A 262 10.02 -7.11 -1.62
N LEU A 263 8.92 -6.86 -2.34
CA LEU A 263 7.60 -6.57 -1.73
C LEU A 263 6.82 -7.84 -1.36
N VAL A 264 7.15 -9.01 -1.93
CA VAL A 264 6.41 -10.27 -1.71
C VAL A 264 6.32 -10.65 -0.22
N PRO A 265 7.40 -10.58 0.58
CA PRO A 265 7.30 -10.84 2.03
C PRO A 265 6.37 -9.85 2.74
N THR A 266 6.43 -8.57 2.37
CA THR A 266 5.56 -7.54 2.93
C THR A 266 4.10 -7.76 2.54
N PHE A 267 3.84 -8.13 1.28
CA PHE A 267 2.50 -8.49 0.79
C PHE A 267 1.91 -9.67 1.56
N ARG A 268 2.71 -10.73 1.72
CA ARG A 268 2.32 -11.93 2.50
C ARG A 268 1.94 -11.55 3.92
N ALA A 269 2.79 -10.78 4.60
CA ALA A 269 2.53 -10.34 5.97
C ALA A 269 1.26 -9.47 6.08
N CYS A 270 1.08 -8.50 5.18
CA CYS A 270 -0.11 -7.65 5.13
C CYS A 270 -1.38 -8.48 4.91
N LEU A 271 -1.34 -9.44 3.99
CA LEU A 271 -2.46 -10.32 3.69
C LEU A 271 -2.79 -11.24 4.86
N GLU A 272 -1.77 -11.81 5.51
CA GLU A 272 -1.92 -12.65 6.70
C GLU A 272 -2.57 -11.86 7.86
N TYR A 273 -2.07 -10.65 8.17
CA TYR A 273 -2.66 -9.80 9.20
C TYR A 273 -4.09 -9.38 8.85
N ALA A 274 -4.36 -9.04 7.59
CA ALA A 274 -5.71 -8.69 7.13
C ALA A 274 -6.68 -9.86 7.31
N LEU A 275 -6.25 -11.09 7.01
CA LEU A 275 -7.06 -12.30 7.22
C LEU A 275 -7.30 -12.58 8.69
N TRP A 276 -6.27 -12.47 9.56
CA TRP A 276 -6.42 -12.65 11.00
C TRP A 276 -7.41 -11.63 11.60
N ILE A 277 -7.30 -10.37 11.20
CA ILE A 277 -8.21 -9.31 11.63
C ILE A 277 -9.62 -9.55 11.09
N GLY A 278 -9.75 -10.00 9.84
CA GLY A 278 -11.04 -10.36 9.24
C GLY A 278 -11.73 -11.49 9.99
N VAL A 279 -11.00 -12.57 10.26
CA VAL A 279 -11.53 -13.71 11.06
C VAL A 279 -11.89 -13.25 12.46
N GLY A 280 -11.02 -12.50 13.13
CA GLY A 280 -11.30 -11.95 14.47
C GLY A 280 -12.54 -11.05 14.49
N SER A 281 -12.68 -10.17 13.50
CA SER A 281 -13.85 -9.30 13.34
C SER A 281 -15.14 -10.10 13.15
N LEU A 282 -15.11 -11.15 12.31
CA LEU A 282 -16.26 -12.03 12.08
C LEU A 282 -16.64 -12.82 13.34
N VAL A 283 -15.68 -13.24 14.16
CA VAL A 283 -15.91 -13.88 15.45
C VAL A 283 -16.54 -12.90 16.44
N LEU A 284 -15.96 -11.69 16.55
CA LEU A 284 -16.49 -10.64 17.44
C LEU A 284 -17.91 -10.22 17.06
N ALA A 285 -18.23 -10.22 15.76
CA ALA A 285 -19.58 -9.91 15.26
C ALA A 285 -20.65 -10.92 15.72
N GLN A 286 -20.26 -12.17 16.11
CA GLN A 286 -21.17 -13.16 16.68
C GLN A 286 -21.49 -12.89 18.16
N LEU A 287 -20.67 -12.08 18.83
CA LEU A 287 -20.80 -11.78 20.26
C LEU A 287 -21.46 -10.41 20.41
N THR A 288 -22.72 -10.42 20.88
CA THR A 288 -23.56 -9.21 21.01
C THR A 288 -22.86 -8.04 21.74
N PRO A 289 -22.13 -8.25 22.86
CA PRO A 289 -21.47 -7.14 23.56
C PRO A 289 -20.25 -6.59 22.83
N MET A 290 -19.71 -7.30 21.81
CA MET A 290 -18.46 -6.94 21.12
C MET A 290 -18.67 -6.49 19.65
N GLN A 291 -19.91 -6.32 19.21
CA GLN A 291 -20.24 -5.90 17.83
C GLN A 291 -19.62 -4.53 17.48
N GLY A 292 -19.50 -3.62 18.43
CA GLY A 292 -18.84 -2.34 18.24
C GLY A 292 -17.35 -2.49 17.86
N LEU A 293 -16.65 -3.45 18.46
CA LEU A 293 -15.26 -3.76 18.12
C LEU A 293 -15.15 -4.44 16.75
N ALA A 294 -16.12 -5.29 16.40
CA ALA A 294 -16.17 -5.94 15.09
C ALA A 294 -16.22 -4.93 13.92
N ALA A 295 -16.89 -3.78 14.12
CA ALA A 295 -17.00 -2.72 13.13
C ALA A 295 -15.64 -2.05 12.77
N TRP A 296 -14.62 -2.21 13.61
CA TRP A 296 -13.27 -1.71 13.33
C TRP A 296 -12.46 -2.62 12.39
N GLY A 297 -12.83 -3.91 12.30
CA GLY A 297 -12.11 -4.88 11.47
C GLY A 297 -11.91 -4.42 10.02
N PRO A 298 -12.98 -4.07 9.29
CA PRO A 298 -12.85 -3.58 7.91
C PRO A 298 -11.98 -2.33 7.78
N ARG A 299 -12.03 -1.40 8.75
CA ARG A 299 -11.20 -0.19 8.75
C ARG A 299 -9.72 -0.53 8.90
N VAL A 300 -9.38 -1.45 9.81
CA VAL A 300 -8.00 -1.88 9.99
C VAL A 300 -7.47 -2.62 8.76
N ILE A 301 -8.29 -3.46 8.12
CA ILE A 301 -7.94 -4.12 6.85
C ILE A 301 -7.68 -3.08 5.75
N GLN A 302 -8.53 -2.07 5.64
CA GLN A 302 -8.33 -0.96 4.69
C GLN A 302 -7.05 -0.18 5.00
N ALA A 303 -6.72 0.05 6.27
CA ALA A 303 -5.47 0.70 6.68
C ALA A 303 -4.25 -0.11 6.25
N ILE A 304 -4.29 -1.45 6.42
CA ILE A 304 -3.23 -2.35 5.94
C ILE A 304 -3.11 -2.27 4.40
N ALA A 305 -4.22 -2.23 3.68
CA ALA A 305 -4.22 -2.11 2.22
C ALA A 305 -3.62 -0.76 1.76
N ILE A 306 -3.97 0.35 2.42
CA ILE A 306 -3.40 1.68 2.15
C ILE A 306 -1.90 1.70 2.44
N PHE A 307 -1.47 1.10 3.57
CA PHE A 307 -0.05 0.96 3.90
C PHE A 307 0.71 0.18 2.83
N PHE A 308 0.17 -0.96 2.40
CA PHE A 308 0.78 -1.77 1.35
C PHE A 308 0.84 -1.02 0.01
N ALA A 309 -0.25 -0.33 -0.38
CA ALA A 309 -0.28 0.50 -1.59
C ALA A 309 0.79 1.61 -1.54
N GLY A 310 0.98 2.26 -0.40
CA GLY A 310 2.07 3.22 -0.16
C GLY A 310 3.45 2.60 -0.35
N ARG A 311 3.67 1.39 0.16
CA ARG A 311 4.94 0.65 -0.03
C ARG A 311 5.19 0.31 -1.50
N VAL A 312 4.17 -0.15 -2.21
CA VAL A 312 4.26 -0.40 -3.66
C VAL A 312 4.59 0.87 -4.43
N LEU A 313 3.91 1.97 -4.10
CA LEU A 313 4.16 3.27 -4.74
C LEU A 313 5.59 3.76 -4.52
N ILE A 314 6.14 3.59 -3.32
CA ILE A 314 7.53 3.94 -3.00
C ILE A 314 8.49 3.11 -3.85
N GLU A 315 8.27 1.80 -3.97
CA GLU A 315 9.18 0.93 -4.72
C GLU A 315 9.11 1.19 -6.23
N LEU A 316 7.90 1.38 -6.76
CA LEU A 316 7.72 1.80 -8.16
C LEU A 316 8.37 3.16 -8.44
N GLY A 317 8.21 4.13 -7.54
CA GLY A 317 8.87 5.43 -7.66
C GLY A 317 10.39 5.32 -7.62
N ARG A 318 10.94 4.47 -6.76
CA ARG A 318 12.39 4.19 -6.69
C ARG A 318 12.92 3.57 -7.98
N LEU A 319 12.17 2.64 -8.57
CA LEU A 319 12.50 2.02 -9.84
C LEU A 319 12.51 3.04 -10.98
N GLU A 320 11.48 3.86 -11.07
CA GLU A 320 11.35 4.88 -12.11
C GLU A 320 12.43 5.95 -11.99
N ILE A 321 12.72 6.43 -10.78
CA ILE A 321 13.82 7.36 -10.51
C ILE A 321 15.16 6.74 -10.92
N ALA A 322 15.38 5.45 -10.59
CA ALA A 322 16.60 4.76 -10.97
C ALA A 322 16.71 4.63 -12.49
N HIS A 323 15.63 4.23 -13.16
CA HIS A 323 15.64 4.01 -14.61
C HIS A 323 15.86 5.29 -15.40
N ARG A 324 15.23 6.40 -15.03
CA ARG A 324 15.39 7.68 -15.74
C ARG A 324 16.67 8.41 -15.41
N MET A 325 17.21 8.27 -14.20
CA MET A 325 18.39 9.01 -13.75
C MET A 325 19.71 8.26 -13.93
N LEU A 326 19.69 6.95 -14.20
CA LEU A 326 20.86 6.14 -14.57
C LEU A 326 20.76 5.76 -16.06
N PRO A 327 21.07 6.67 -17.00
CA PRO A 327 21.14 6.27 -18.39
C PRO A 327 22.39 5.43 -18.65
N ALA A 328 22.27 4.61 -19.70
CA ALA A 328 23.29 3.69 -20.20
C ALA A 328 24.63 4.36 -20.50
N GLU A 329 25.67 3.56 -20.47
CA GLU A 329 27.01 3.62 -21.04
C GLU A 329 27.37 4.91 -21.81
N GLY A 330 28.30 5.73 -21.26
CA GLY A 330 28.88 6.89 -21.95
C GLY A 330 28.93 8.21 -21.18
N LEU A 331 28.56 8.24 -19.89
CA LEU A 331 28.65 9.46 -19.09
C LEU A 331 30.08 9.69 -18.58
N GLU A 332 30.54 10.94 -18.65
CA GLU A 332 31.75 11.38 -17.97
C GLU A 332 31.70 11.11 -16.48
N ASP A 333 32.82 10.79 -15.86
CA ASP A 333 32.94 10.44 -14.45
C ASP A 333 32.38 11.52 -13.51
N THR A 334 32.42 12.78 -13.90
CA THR A 334 31.87 13.94 -13.16
C THR A 334 30.35 13.89 -13.06
N ASP A 335 29.67 13.60 -14.16
CA ASP A 335 28.20 13.49 -14.18
C ASP A 335 27.70 12.27 -13.42
N ARG A 336 28.45 11.18 -13.49
CA ARG A 336 28.15 9.96 -12.74
C ARG A 336 28.22 10.19 -11.23
N ARG A 337 29.25 10.89 -10.73
CA ARG A 337 29.39 11.24 -9.31
C ARG A 337 28.26 12.17 -8.84
N ARG A 338 27.92 13.19 -9.63
CA ARG A 338 26.84 14.13 -9.34
C ARG A 338 25.49 13.41 -9.22
N ARG A 339 25.17 12.51 -10.15
CA ARG A 339 23.92 11.71 -10.12
C ARG A 339 23.89 10.74 -8.95
N ALA A 340 25.00 10.11 -8.62
CA ALA A 340 25.10 9.21 -7.47
C ALA A 340 24.75 9.88 -6.13
N THR A 341 25.02 11.18 -5.98
CA THR A 341 24.66 11.95 -4.78
C THR A 341 23.23 12.48 -4.82
N MET A 342 22.68 12.80 -6.00
CA MET A 342 21.33 13.37 -6.13
C MET A 342 20.22 12.31 -6.04
N ILE A 343 20.44 11.11 -6.60
CA ILE A 343 19.43 10.04 -6.63
C ILE A 343 18.92 9.66 -5.22
N PRO A 344 19.77 9.43 -4.21
CA PRO A 344 19.31 9.12 -2.86
C PRO A 344 18.44 10.21 -2.24
N LEU A 345 18.77 11.49 -2.50
CA LEU A 345 17.99 12.63 -1.99
C LEU A 345 16.59 12.67 -2.59
N VAL A 346 16.47 12.53 -3.91
CA VAL A 346 15.17 12.50 -4.61
C VAL A 346 14.33 11.31 -4.15
N ARG A 347 14.94 10.13 -4.03
CA ARG A 347 14.27 8.92 -3.53
C ARG A 347 13.75 9.10 -2.11
N SER A 348 14.55 9.71 -1.24
CA SER A 348 14.16 9.96 0.15
C SER A 348 13.02 10.98 0.23
N ALA A 349 13.11 12.09 -0.50
CA ALA A 349 12.06 13.10 -0.56
C ALA A 349 10.73 12.50 -1.06
N PHE A 350 10.77 11.72 -2.15
CA PHE A 350 9.62 11.01 -2.67
C PHE A 350 9.04 10.03 -1.64
N GLY A 351 9.91 9.23 -0.99
CA GLY A 351 9.51 8.29 0.05
C GLY A 351 8.81 8.97 1.22
N TYR A 352 9.35 10.08 1.73
CA TYR A 352 8.73 10.83 2.83
C TYR A 352 7.37 11.43 2.43
N ALA A 353 7.23 11.95 1.21
CA ALA A 353 5.97 12.46 0.70
C ALA A 353 4.89 11.37 0.64
N VAL A 354 5.24 10.18 0.13
CA VAL A 354 4.32 9.04 0.08
C VAL A 354 3.98 8.53 1.48
N TYR A 355 4.96 8.41 2.40
CA TYR A 355 4.68 8.03 3.78
C TYR A 355 3.74 9.02 4.47
N PHE A 356 3.97 10.32 4.30
CA PHE A 356 3.09 11.35 4.84
C PHE A 356 1.66 11.18 4.32
N GLY A 357 1.48 11.06 2.99
CA GLY A 357 0.17 10.84 2.38
C GLY A 357 -0.50 9.55 2.88
N THR A 358 0.25 8.46 3.00
CA THR A 358 -0.22 7.17 3.54
C THR A 358 -0.72 7.32 4.98
N VAL A 359 0.04 8.00 5.85
CA VAL A 359 -0.35 8.23 7.24
C VAL A 359 -1.61 9.10 7.32
N VAL A 360 -1.69 10.17 6.53
CA VAL A 360 -2.86 11.05 6.50
C VAL A 360 -4.12 10.30 6.06
N LEU A 361 -4.00 9.43 5.04
CA LEU A 361 -5.11 8.59 4.57
C LEU A 361 -5.56 7.59 5.64
N ILE A 362 -4.63 6.94 6.34
CA ILE A 362 -4.93 6.00 7.42
C ILE A 362 -5.63 6.72 8.59
N LEU A 363 -5.13 7.90 8.99
CA LEU A 363 -5.76 8.70 10.05
C LEU A 363 -7.19 9.10 9.67
N SER A 364 -7.41 9.54 8.44
CA SER A 364 -8.74 9.87 7.93
C SER A 364 -9.68 8.66 7.96
N LEU A 365 -9.19 7.49 7.57
CA LEU A 365 -9.95 6.23 7.61
C LEU A 365 -10.35 5.83 9.03
N LEU A 366 -9.47 6.08 10.00
CA LEU A 366 -9.72 5.82 11.41
C LEU A 366 -10.66 6.86 12.07
N GLY A 367 -11.09 7.89 11.32
CA GLY A 367 -12.02 8.91 11.79
C GLY A 367 -11.35 10.14 12.41
N PHE A 368 -10.02 10.25 12.35
CA PHE A 368 -9.31 11.47 12.74
C PHE A 368 -9.45 12.53 11.65
N ASN A 369 -9.62 13.77 12.05
CA ASN A 369 -9.64 14.88 11.10
C ASN A 369 -8.24 15.09 10.50
N PRO A 370 -8.03 14.90 9.18
CA PRO A 370 -6.73 15.06 8.55
C PRO A 370 -6.35 16.55 8.33
N MET A 371 -7.30 17.49 8.45
CA MET A 371 -7.09 18.90 8.11
C MET A 371 -5.93 19.57 8.86
N PRO A 372 -5.71 19.34 10.17
CA PRO A 372 -4.57 19.96 10.87
C PRO A 372 -3.22 19.49 10.30
N PHE A 373 -3.11 18.22 9.90
CA PHE A 373 -1.88 17.67 9.30
C PHE A 373 -1.66 18.25 7.90
N LEU A 374 -2.73 18.37 7.10
CA LEU A 374 -2.66 18.96 5.77
C LEU A 374 -2.35 20.46 5.84
N ALA A 375 -2.91 21.20 6.79
CA ALA A 375 -2.60 22.61 7.01
C ALA A 375 -1.12 22.79 7.40
N GLY A 376 -0.61 21.96 8.33
CA GLY A 376 0.81 21.97 8.70
C GLY A 376 1.73 21.66 7.51
N ALA A 377 1.41 20.63 6.73
CA ALA A 377 2.14 20.30 5.51
C ALA A 377 2.07 21.43 4.46
N GLY A 378 0.90 22.08 4.33
CA GLY A 378 0.73 23.24 3.46
C GLY A 378 1.62 24.41 3.85
N LEU A 379 1.73 24.69 5.16
CA LEU A 379 2.64 25.72 5.68
C LEU A 379 4.11 25.40 5.40
N ILE A 380 4.52 24.14 5.62
CA ILE A 380 5.87 23.67 5.27
C ILE A 380 6.10 23.80 3.75
N GLY A 381 5.12 23.40 2.93
CA GLY A 381 5.18 23.54 1.48
C GLY A 381 5.34 24.99 1.03
N LEU A 382 4.66 25.92 1.70
CA LEU A 382 4.76 27.37 1.43
C LEU A 382 6.17 27.90 1.76
N VAL A 383 6.75 27.49 2.90
CA VAL A 383 8.14 27.86 3.25
C VAL A 383 9.16 27.32 2.24
N ILE A 384 9.00 26.05 1.83
CA ILE A 384 9.84 25.43 0.80
C ILE A 384 9.65 26.17 -0.55
N GLY A 385 8.41 26.51 -0.90
CA GLY A 385 8.06 27.25 -2.11
C GLY A 385 8.75 28.61 -2.17
N PHE A 386 8.70 29.39 -1.10
CA PHE A 386 9.43 30.66 -0.99
C PHE A 386 10.96 30.46 -1.08
N GLY A 387 11.50 29.41 -0.43
CA GLY A 387 12.93 29.08 -0.57
C GLY A 387 13.34 28.66 -1.98
N ALA A 388 12.42 28.09 -2.76
CA ALA A 388 12.64 27.65 -4.14
C ALA A 388 12.24 28.71 -5.20
N GLN A 389 11.71 29.87 -4.82
CA GLN A 389 11.17 30.87 -5.73
C GLN A 389 12.18 31.32 -6.80
N SER A 390 13.44 31.56 -6.42
CA SER A 390 14.50 31.95 -7.37
C SER A 390 14.79 30.83 -8.38
N LEU A 391 14.78 29.58 -7.92
CA LEU A 391 14.99 28.42 -8.80
C LEU A 391 13.87 28.30 -9.82
N ILE A 392 12.62 28.47 -9.40
CA ILE A 392 11.45 28.43 -10.28
C ILE A 392 11.54 29.58 -11.31
N ASN A 393 11.88 30.80 -10.85
CA ASN A 393 12.09 31.95 -11.75
C ASN A 393 13.17 31.68 -12.80
N ASP A 394 14.32 31.10 -12.41
CA ASP A 394 15.40 30.77 -13.33
C ASP A 394 14.95 29.77 -14.41
N VAL A 395 14.19 28.73 -14.01
CA VAL A 395 13.68 27.70 -14.91
C VAL A 395 12.65 28.26 -15.89
N VAL A 396 11.69 29.02 -15.38
CA VAL A 396 10.63 29.66 -16.19
C VAL A 396 11.25 30.64 -17.16
N SER A 397 12.21 31.47 -16.71
CA SER A 397 12.94 32.41 -17.60
C SER A 397 13.71 31.65 -18.68
N GLY A 398 14.41 30.54 -18.34
CA GLY A 398 15.11 29.72 -19.33
C GLY A 398 14.16 29.12 -20.37
N PHE A 399 12.98 28.68 -19.96
CA PHE A 399 11.94 28.22 -20.89
C PHE A 399 11.50 29.33 -21.86
N PHE A 400 11.18 30.53 -21.34
CA PHE A 400 10.76 31.65 -22.19
C PHE A 400 11.86 32.16 -23.10
N ILE A 401 13.12 32.18 -22.67
CA ILE A 401 14.24 32.53 -23.51
C ILE A 401 14.26 31.68 -24.80
N LEU A 402 14.05 30.37 -24.67
CA LEU A 402 14.02 29.44 -25.81
C LEU A 402 12.69 29.54 -26.58
N PHE A 403 11.55 29.62 -25.87
CA PHE A 403 10.22 29.64 -26.49
C PHE A 403 9.99 30.91 -27.32
N GLU A 404 10.39 32.09 -26.81
CA GLU A 404 10.25 33.38 -27.50
C GLU A 404 11.44 33.65 -28.41
N ASN A 405 12.42 32.75 -28.46
CA ASN A 405 13.61 32.92 -29.27
C ASN A 405 14.32 34.27 -29.00
N ILE A 406 14.54 34.60 -27.73
CA ILE A 406 15.17 35.85 -27.33
C ILE A 406 16.63 35.88 -27.82
N TYR A 407 17.33 34.79 -27.59
CA TYR A 407 18.65 34.49 -28.14
C TYR A 407 18.88 32.98 -28.23
N LEU A 408 19.83 32.56 -29.08
CA LEU A 408 20.21 31.16 -29.28
C LEU A 408 21.68 30.93 -28.97
N VAL A 409 22.07 29.65 -28.91
CA VAL A 409 23.48 29.29 -28.83
C VAL A 409 24.19 29.77 -30.09
N GLY A 410 25.31 30.47 -29.89
CA GLY A 410 26.08 31.12 -30.97
C GLY A 410 25.78 32.62 -31.14
N ASP A 411 24.71 33.15 -30.57
CA ASP A 411 24.42 34.59 -30.59
C ASP A 411 25.40 35.38 -29.71
N ILE A 412 25.74 36.58 -30.14
CA ILE A 412 26.45 37.56 -29.32
C ILE A 412 25.43 38.38 -28.58
N VAL A 413 25.46 38.27 -27.25
CA VAL A 413 24.54 38.99 -26.36
C VAL A 413 25.29 39.80 -25.31
N GLU A 414 24.63 40.84 -24.82
CA GLU A 414 25.09 41.65 -23.70
C GLU A 414 24.07 41.63 -22.59
N VAL A 415 24.52 41.27 -21.39
CA VAL A 415 23.70 41.18 -20.17
C VAL A 415 24.43 41.91 -19.04
N GLY A 416 23.93 43.10 -18.68
CA GLY A 416 24.64 43.98 -17.76
C GLY A 416 26.06 44.28 -18.24
N PRO A 417 27.10 43.99 -17.44
CA PRO A 417 28.50 44.25 -17.82
C PRO A 417 29.11 43.15 -18.71
N THR A 418 28.40 42.06 -18.94
CA THR A 418 28.93 40.89 -19.65
C THR A 418 28.46 40.90 -21.09
N ARG A 419 29.42 40.97 -22.02
CA ARG A 419 29.19 40.84 -23.46
C ARG A 419 29.98 39.66 -23.99
N GLY A 420 29.31 38.78 -24.77
CA GLY A 420 29.99 37.64 -25.35
C GLY A 420 29.07 36.73 -26.13
N MET A 421 29.61 35.62 -26.61
CA MET A 421 28.86 34.61 -27.35
C MET A 421 28.21 33.61 -26.41
N VAL A 422 26.93 33.31 -26.63
CA VAL A 422 26.20 32.27 -25.91
C VAL A 422 26.77 30.91 -26.27
N GLU A 423 27.37 30.23 -25.30
CA GLU A 423 27.99 28.91 -25.48
C GLU A 423 26.99 27.78 -25.21
N ALA A 424 26.16 27.95 -24.16
CA ALA A 424 25.13 26.97 -23.79
C ALA A 424 23.98 27.65 -23.04
N ILE A 425 22.76 27.17 -23.28
CA ILE A 425 21.56 27.51 -22.52
C ILE A 425 21.15 26.26 -21.79
N GLU A 426 21.37 26.26 -20.48
CA GLU A 426 21.00 25.16 -19.58
C GLU A 426 19.66 25.45 -18.92
N PHE A 427 19.12 24.46 -18.22
CA PHE A 427 17.82 24.53 -17.57
C PHE A 427 17.66 25.74 -16.62
N ARG A 428 18.75 26.15 -15.95
CA ARG A 428 18.75 27.23 -14.96
C ARG A 428 19.68 28.39 -15.32
N THR A 429 20.72 28.14 -16.10
CA THR A 429 21.81 29.07 -16.36
C THR A 429 22.13 29.15 -17.83
N THR A 430 22.54 30.34 -18.29
CA THR A 430 23.15 30.55 -19.59
C THR A 430 24.62 30.80 -19.43
N LYS A 431 25.45 30.17 -20.27
CA LYS A 431 26.89 30.36 -20.33
C LYS A 431 27.25 31.29 -21.49
N ILE A 432 27.95 32.36 -21.18
CA ILE A 432 28.40 33.37 -22.15
C ILE A 432 29.91 33.42 -22.09
N ARG A 433 30.57 33.24 -23.26
CA ARG A 433 32.02 33.37 -23.38
C ARG A 433 32.36 34.76 -23.91
N ASP A 434 33.15 35.52 -23.16
CA ASP A 434 33.60 36.84 -23.55
C ASP A 434 34.78 36.79 -24.54
N ALA A 435 35.22 37.97 -25.01
CA ALA A 435 36.32 38.08 -25.96
C ALA A 435 37.69 37.63 -25.39
N GLU A 436 37.83 37.67 -24.05
CA GLU A 436 39.05 37.19 -23.36
C GLU A 436 39.01 35.68 -23.11
N GLY A 437 37.95 34.97 -23.54
CA GLY A 437 37.78 33.52 -23.40
C GLY A 437 37.22 33.07 -22.05
N ARG A 438 36.83 34.00 -21.14
CA ARG A 438 36.24 33.67 -19.84
C ARG A 438 34.77 33.26 -20.03
N VAL A 439 34.34 32.27 -19.29
CA VAL A 439 32.95 31.82 -19.31
C VAL A 439 32.18 32.40 -18.11
N HIS A 440 31.22 33.23 -18.42
CA HIS A 440 30.30 33.81 -17.46
C HIS A 440 29.07 32.89 -17.34
N VAL A 441 28.79 32.39 -16.13
CA VAL A 441 27.62 31.57 -15.84
C VAL A 441 26.57 32.46 -15.16
N ILE A 442 25.53 32.83 -15.90
CA ILE A 442 24.49 33.76 -15.45
C ILE A 442 23.21 32.97 -15.27
N ARG A 443 22.47 33.23 -14.16
CA ARG A 443 21.15 32.62 -13.94
C ARG A 443 20.14 33.19 -14.93
N ASN A 444 19.30 32.32 -15.49
CA ASN A 444 18.31 32.75 -16.51
C ASN A 444 17.34 33.81 -15.98
N GLY A 445 16.99 33.75 -14.68
CA GLY A 445 16.14 34.75 -14.03
C GLY A 445 16.78 36.15 -13.90
N ASP A 446 18.11 36.24 -13.94
CA ASP A 446 18.88 37.49 -13.83
C ASP A 446 19.22 38.09 -15.22
N MET A 447 18.82 37.44 -16.32
CA MET A 447 19.08 37.86 -17.70
C MET A 447 18.14 39.01 -18.13
N LYS A 448 18.21 40.14 -17.44
CA LYS A 448 17.36 41.33 -17.74
C LYS A 448 18.13 42.62 -17.48
N PRO A 449 18.18 43.57 -18.43
CA PRO A 449 17.81 43.46 -19.86
C PRO A 449 18.84 42.67 -20.66
N VAL A 450 18.44 42.12 -21.82
CA VAL A 450 19.35 41.45 -22.78
C VAL A 450 19.40 42.27 -24.07
N ILE A 451 20.60 42.56 -24.55
CA ILE A 451 20.83 43.13 -25.88
C ILE A 451 21.38 42.01 -26.77
N ASN A 452 20.68 41.67 -27.85
CA ASN A 452 21.09 40.67 -28.82
C ASN A 452 21.66 41.35 -30.07
N TYR A 453 22.98 41.13 -30.34
CA TYR A 453 23.69 41.70 -31.49
C TYR A 453 23.63 40.76 -32.70
N SER A 454 23.09 39.60 -32.59
CA SER A 454 23.05 38.59 -33.66
C SER A 454 21.67 38.37 -34.25
N LYS A 455 20.66 39.14 -33.84
CA LYS A 455 19.29 39.01 -34.33
C LYS A 455 19.06 39.94 -35.51
N ASP A 456 18.48 39.43 -36.60
CA ASP A 456 18.09 40.09 -37.84
C ASP A 456 19.28 40.73 -38.61
N TYR A 457 19.81 41.85 -38.16
CA TYR A 457 20.96 42.53 -38.75
C TYR A 457 21.76 43.30 -37.69
N GLY A 458 23.05 43.46 -37.93
CA GLY A 458 23.90 44.37 -37.18
C GLY A 458 24.07 45.71 -37.93
N VAL A 459 24.45 46.76 -37.20
CA VAL A 459 24.81 48.05 -37.81
C VAL A 459 26.26 48.36 -37.46
N ALA A 460 27.09 48.41 -38.47
CA ALA A 460 28.47 48.90 -38.35
C ALA A 460 28.44 50.44 -38.37
N ILE A 461 28.82 51.04 -37.27
CA ILE A 461 28.86 52.51 -37.11
C ILE A 461 30.30 52.94 -37.12
N VAL A 462 30.62 53.90 -38.02
CA VAL A 462 31.92 54.54 -38.04
C VAL A 462 31.74 56.05 -37.95
N ALA A 463 32.41 56.64 -36.97
CA ALA A 463 32.47 58.08 -36.78
C ALA A 463 33.85 58.59 -37.30
N VAL A 464 33.84 59.61 -38.10
CA VAL A 464 35.02 60.26 -38.71
C VAL A 464 35.03 61.68 -38.24
N GLU A 465 36.16 62.13 -37.71
CA GLU A 465 36.40 63.56 -37.39
C GLU A 465 36.92 64.31 -38.62
N VAL A 466 36.20 65.34 -38.99
CA VAL A 466 36.46 66.15 -40.17
C VAL A 466 36.72 67.61 -39.70
N PRO A 467 37.87 68.18 -40.09
CA PRO A 467 38.17 69.60 -39.80
C PRO A 467 37.09 70.55 -40.34
N TYR A 468 36.91 71.71 -39.73
CA TYR A 468 35.93 72.70 -40.13
C TYR A 468 36.20 73.32 -41.51
N ASP A 469 37.47 73.32 -41.97
CA ASP A 469 37.94 73.86 -43.26
C ASP A 469 37.82 72.85 -44.43
N ALA A 470 37.43 71.60 -44.12
CA ALA A 470 37.30 70.56 -45.13
C ALA A 470 36.03 70.75 -45.98
N ASP A 471 36.10 70.45 -47.27
CA ASP A 471 34.97 70.42 -48.18
C ASP A 471 34.06 69.19 -47.86
N LEU A 472 32.95 69.44 -47.18
CA LEU A 472 32.01 68.40 -46.81
C LEU A 472 31.45 67.59 -47.98
N GLN A 473 31.29 68.22 -49.14
CA GLN A 473 30.81 67.54 -50.35
C GLN A 473 31.79 66.46 -50.80
N ARG A 474 33.09 66.76 -50.76
CA ARG A 474 34.15 65.80 -51.07
C ARG A 474 34.19 64.69 -50.00
N VAL A 475 34.17 65.06 -48.72
CA VAL A 475 34.16 64.08 -47.64
C VAL A 475 32.99 63.11 -47.78
N PHE A 476 31.77 63.56 -48.04
CA PHE A 476 30.63 62.71 -48.29
C PHE A 476 30.78 61.87 -49.56
N ALA A 477 31.42 62.33 -50.59
CA ALA A 477 31.72 61.55 -51.78
C ALA A 477 32.69 60.40 -51.47
N SER A 478 33.80 60.71 -50.74
CA SER A 478 34.76 59.69 -50.28
C SER A 478 34.18 58.65 -49.38
N LEU A 479 33.27 59.06 -48.41
CA LEU A 479 32.52 58.14 -47.53
C LEU A 479 31.62 57.23 -48.35
N ARG A 480 30.92 57.74 -49.39
CA ARG A 480 30.10 56.90 -50.27
C ARG A 480 30.89 55.93 -51.07
N GLU A 481 32.05 56.38 -51.62
CA GLU A 481 32.94 55.51 -52.37
C GLU A 481 33.50 54.39 -51.52
N ALA A 482 34.04 54.70 -50.34
CA ALA A 482 34.53 53.69 -49.41
C ALA A 482 33.39 52.67 -49.03
N GLY A 483 32.15 53.15 -48.80
CA GLY A 483 31.00 52.28 -48.56
C GLY A 483 30.64 51.37 -49.74
N ARG A 484 30.73 51.88 -50.99
CA ARG A 484 30.56 51.06 -52.22
C ARG A 484 31.63 49.98 -52.38
N ARG A 485 32.90 50.33 -52.15
CA ARG A 485 33.99 49.33 -52.12
C ARG A 485 33.81 48.28 -51.08
N LEU A 486 33.47 48.68 -49.85
CA LEU A 486 33.17 47.76 -48.76
C LEU A 486 32.08 46.76 -49.14
N ARG A 487 30.98 47.20 -49.76
CA ARG A 487 29.90 46.36 -50.24
C ARG A 487 30.33 45.40 -51.36
N ALA A 488 31.20 45.84 -52.24
CA ALA A 488 31.72 45.01 -53.31
C ALA A 488 32.67 43.92 -52.79
N GLU A 489 33.49 44.23 -51.79
CA GLU A 489 34.49 43.34 -51.21
C GLU A 489 33.91 42.39 -50.16
N SER A 490 32.86 42.78 -49.45
CA SER A 490 32.27 41.98 -48.33
C SER A 490 30.85 41.57 -48.61
N ARG A 491 30.61 40.24 -48.64
CA ARG A 491 29.29 39.64 -48.72
C ARG A 491 28.47 39.82 -47.44
N ASP A 492 29.08 40.28 -46.35
CA ASP A 492 28.43 40.50 -45.06
C ASP A 492 27.76 41.87 -44.96
N VAL A 493 27.83 42.69 -46.00
CA VAL A 493 27.18 44.00 -46.10
C VAL A 493 25.89 43.87 -46.90
N PHE A 494 24.72 44.12 -46.23
CA PHE A 494 23.43 43.95 -46.85
C PHE A 494 22.91 45.22 -47.58
N ALA A 495 23.26 46.39 -47.05
CA ALA A 495 22.78 47.68 -47.58
C ALA A 495 23.96 48.62 -47.89
N GLU A 496 23.70 49.67 -48.65
CA GLU A 496 24.68 50.73 -48.86
C GLU A 496 24.96 51.46 -47.55
N THR A 497 26.19 51.99 -47.43
CA THR A 497 26.55 52.80 -46.28
C THR A 497 25.79 54.12 -46.31
N GLU A 498 24.95 54.35 -45.32
CA GLU A 498 24.21 55.60 -45.11
C GLU A 498 25.10 56.61 -44.37
N ILE A 499 25.11 57.84 -44.81
CA ILE A 499 25.80 58.95 -44.14
C ILE A 499 24.76 59.69 -43.32
N GLU A 500 24.82 59.54 -41.96
CA GLU A 500 23.89 60.23 -41.06
C GLU A 500 24.13 61.74 -40.99
N GLY A 501 25.27 62.21 -41.55
CA GLY A 501 25.64 63.62 -41.54
C GLY A 501 26.49 63.98 -40.32
N ILE A 502 26.52 65.29 -40.00
CA ILE A 502 27.26 65.79 -38.83
C ILE A 502 26.43 65.51 -37.56
N THR A 503 27.00 64.73 -36.67
CA THR A 503 26.36 64.30 -35.42
C THR A 503 26.84 65.07 -34.20
N ALA A 504 28.04 65.64 -34.23
CA ALA A 504 28.56 66.47 -33.14
C ALA A 504 29.58 67.51 -33.69
N PHE A 505 29.68 68.63 -32.99
CA PHE A 505 30.68 69.68 -33.21
C PHE A 505 31.67 69.64 -32.04
N GLY A 506 32.91 69.29 -32.34
CA GLY A 506 34.00 69.27 -31.37
C GLY A 506 34.81 70.56 -31.37
N PRO A 507 35.84 70.73 -30.50
CA PRO A 507 36.59 71.95 -30.39
C PRO A 507 37.45 72.26 -31.66
N SER A 508 37.86 71.25 -32.44
CA SER A 508 38.72 71.37 -33.61
C SER A 508 38.21 70.67 -34.86
N ALA A 509 37.20 69.85 -34.74
CA ALA A 509 36.62 69.06 -35.83
C ALA A 509 35.13 68.76 -35.58
N MET A 510 34.40 68.49 -36.66
CA MET A 510 33.06 68.00 -36.65
C MET A 510 33.01 66.46 -36.81
N THR A 511 32.15 65.79 -36.14
CA THR A 511 32.00 64.32 -36.24
C THR A 511 30.94 64.01 -37.31
N VAL A 512 31.37 63.30 -38.36
CA VAL A 512 30.48 62.72 -39.38
C VAL A 512 30.30 61.22 -39.08
N LYS A 513 29.05 60.77 -39.00
CA LYS A 513 28.75 59.38 -38.70
C LYS A 513 28.21 58.65 -39.92
N THR A 514 28.66 57.43 -40.11
CA THR A 514 28.11 56.52 -41.12
C THR A 514 27.56 55.27 -40.45
N SER A 515 26.48 54.72 -41.01
CA SER A 515 25.85 53.48 -40.59
C SER A 515 25.73 52.52 -41.77
N THR A 516 26.11 51.26 -41.55
CA THR A 516 26.07 50.24 -42.60
C THR A 516 25.40 48.99 -42.02
N ARG A 517 24.31 48.52 -42.66
CA ARG A 517 23.63 47.26 -42.24
C ARG A 517 24.47 46.07 -42.71
N VAL A 518 24.77 45.20 -41.73
CA VAL A 518 25.67 44.08 -41.94
C VAL A 518 25.08 42.80 -41.39
N ARG A 519 25.64 41.66 -41.77
CA ARG A 519 25.27 40.38 -41.21
C ARG A 519 25.43 40.39 -39.70
N PRO A 520 24.48 39.77 -38.95
CA PRO A 520 24.53 39.66 -37.48
C PRO A 520 25.91 39.21 -36.99
N GLY A 521 26.41 39.82 -35.91
CA GLY A 521 27.70 39.50 -35.31
C GLY A 521 28.96 40.06 -36.04
N HIS A 522 28.81 40.62 -37.26
CA HIS A 522 29.96 41.09 -38.06
C HIS A 522 30.18 42.62 -37.99
N HIS A 523 29.38 43.34 -37.22
CA HIS A 523 29.39 44.82 -37.19
C HIS A 523 30.75 45.42 -36.83
N GLU A 524 31.47 44.85 -35.85
CA GLU A 524 32.81 45.35 -35.45
C GLU A 524 33.88 45.12 -36.53
N ARG A 525 33.90 43.92 -37.13
CA ARG A 525 34.79 43.57 -38.20
C ARG A 525 34.59 44.47 -39.42
N ILE A 526 33.34 44.67 -39.80
CA ILE A 526 33.00 45.53 -40.94
C ILE A 526 33.26 47.00 -40.62
N ALA A 527 33.03 47.48 -39.40
CA ALA A 527 33.41 48.81 -38.97
C ALA A 527 34.95 49.03 -39.05
N ALA A 528 35.74 48.04 -38.67
CA ALA A 528 37.20 48.08 -38.80
C ALA A 528 37.61 48.11 -40.26
N ALA A 529 37.00 47.26 -41.12
CA ALA A 529 37.29 47.27 -42.59
C ALA A 529 36.91 48.61 -43.22
N LEU A 530 35.75 49.21 -42.83
CA LEU A 530 35.34 50.51 -43.32
C LEU A 530 36.37 51.62 -42.95
N ARG A 531 36.86 51.61 -41.68
CA ARG A 531 37.87 52.57 -41.24
C ARG A 531 39.18 52.47 -42.09
N LEU A 532 39.62 51.25 -42.44
CA LEU A 532 40.76 51.01 -43.28
C LEU A 532 40.56 51.57 -44.70
N LEU A 533 39.40 51.24 -45.31
CA LEU A 533 39.06 51.73 -46.65
C LEU A 533 38.94 53.26 -46.69
N LEU A 534 38.38 53.85 -45.61
CA LEU A 534 38.33 55.31 -45.49
C LEU A 534 39.71 55.93 -45.40
N ASN A 535 40.64 55.37 -44.63
CA ASN A 535 42.00 55.84 -44.54
C ASN A 535 42.67 55.78 -45.91
N GLU A 536 42.54 54.68 -46.64
CA GLU A 536 43.09 54.53 -48.00
C GLU A 536 42.48 55.54 -48.98
N THR A 537 41.18 55.78 -48.92
CA THR A 537 40.49 56.71 -49.83
C THR A 537 40.86 58.16 -49.54
N PHE A 538 41.00 58.54 -48.28
CA PHE A 538 41.43 59.88 -47.88
C PHE A 538 42.90 60.12 -48.18
N ASP A 539 43.76 59.13 -48.02
CA ASP A 539 45.22 59.24 -48.40
C ASP A 539 45.42 59.38 -49.92
N ALA A 540 44.59 58.68 -50.73
CA ALA A 540 44.62 58.75 -52.17
C ALA A 540 44.13 60.10 -52.72
N GLU A 541 43.15 60.75 -52.08
CA GLU A 541 42.63 62.04 -52.51
C GLU A 541 43.41 63.24 -51.97
N SER A 542 44.06 63.12 -50.79
CA SER A 542 44.61 64.32 -50.13
C SER A 542 46.06 64.58 -50.45
N GLY A 543 46.87 63.67 -51.01
CA GLY A 543 48.33 63.87 -51.14
C GLY A 543 49.01 64.40 -49.87
N ALA A 544 48.24 64.56 -48.77
CA ALA A 544 48.65 65.12 -47.48
C ALA A 544 47.98 64.36 -46.34
N ARG A 545 48.77 63.94 -45.36
CA ARG A 545 48.41 63.18 -44.16
C ARG A 545 47.25 63.80 -43.44
N THR A 546 46.03 63.28 -43.62
CA THR A 546 44.87 63.50 -42.72
C THR A 546 44.95 62.47 -41.66
N SER A 547 45.34 62.80 -40.43
CA SER A 547 45.35 61.90 -39.28
C SER A 547 43.93 61.58 -38.87
N LEU A 548 43.48 60.34 -39.12
CA LEU A 548 42.25 59.83 -38.50
C LEU A 548 42.53 59.61 -36.99
N ILE A 549 42.12 60.55 -36.16
CA ILE A 549 42.28 60.43 -34.72
C ILE A 549 41.08 59.62 -34.20
N GLY A 550 41.24 58.32 -34.20
CA GLY A 550 40.30 57.36 -33.59
C GLY A 550 40.75 56.83 -32.25
N GLU A 551 41.77 57.37 -31.59
CA GLU A 551 42.38 56.75 -30.41
C GLU A 551 42.11 57.44 -29.06
N ARG A 552 41.27 58.47 -28.95
CA ARG A 552 41.05 59.15 -27.66
C ARG A 552 39.82 58.71 -26.87
N TYR A 553 38.96 57.79 -27.33
CA TYR A 553 37.77 57.35 -26.56
C TYR A 553 38.00 56.14 -25.65
N ALA A 554 39.17 55.56 -25.56
CA ALA A 554 39.46 54.44 -24.66
C ALA A 554 39.94 54.87 -23.24
N ARG A 555 40.02 56.15 -22.92
CA ARG A 555 40.62 56.60 -21.64
C ARG A 555 39.73 57.51 -20.76
N GLN A 556 38.44 57.53 -20.92
CA GLN A 556 37.55 58.23 -19.96
C GLN A 556 36.35 57.39 -19.58
N ILE A 557 36.59 56.27 -18.93
CA ILE A 557 35.62 55.70 -17.99
C ILE A 557 36.20 55.99 -16.60
N PRO A 558 35.61 56.87 -15.77
CA PRO A 558 36.03 57.04 -14.39
C PRO A 558 35.70 55.74 -13.64
N ALA A 559 36.70 55.15 -13.02
CA ALA A 559 36.54 54.13 -12.01
C ALA A 559 35.76 54.71 -10.85
N HIS A 560 34.44 54.51 -10.85
CA HIS A 560 33.66 54.70 -9.64
C HIS A 560 33.78 53.44 -8.74
N ARG A 561 34.36 53.66 -7.56
CA ARG A 561 34.48 52.74 -6.40
C ARG A 561 33.15 52.22 -5.94
#